data_10ef445f59424f5d8ed9fceefe9ca50a
#
_entry.id   10ef445f59424f5d8ed9fceefe9ca50a
#
_cell.length_a   1.000
_cell.length_b   1.000
_cell.length_c   1.000
_cell.angle_alpha   90.00
_cell.angle_beta   90.00
_cell.angle_gamma   90.00
#
_symmetry.space_group_name_H-M   'P 1'
#
loop_
_entity.id
_entity.type
_entity.pdbx_description
1 polymer ?
#
loop_
_entity_poly.entity_id
_entity_poly.type
_entity_poly.pdbx_seq_one_letter_code
_entity_poly.pdbx_strand_id
1 'polypeptide(L)'
;MTLEWNADDIGAAYAAQFRGKDAVVYDRMSNDPVISIDDYHKGRMRLDYVLKDGEKVGIATGRTPAFLEGTMISLAWLDRHLAVEGTEVTVLWGDVGHPQVEIRATVARFPYYDGEFRNEKLDVTTL
;
A
#
# COMPACT_ATOMS: atom_id res chain seq x y z
N MET A 1 3.92 4.75 -10.12
CA MET A 1 2.64 4.05 -10.37
C MET A 1 1.88 3.90 -9.08
N THR A 2 0.63 3.55 -9.16
CA THR A 2 -0.21 3.14 -8.03
C THR A 2 -0.32 1.62 -8.04
N LEU A 3 -0.40 1.00 -6.87
CA LEU A 3 -0.78 -0.40 -6.73
C LEU A 3 -2.15 -0.50 -6.07
N GLU A 4 -3.03 -1.32 -6.63
CA GLU A 4 -4.25 -1.77 -5.98
C GLU A 4 -3.99 -3.11 -5.31
N TRP A 5 -4.21 -3.18 -4.01
CA TRP A 5 -3.92 -4.36 -3.20
C TRP A 5 -5.11 -5.33 -3.20
N ASN A 6 -4.81 -6.62 -3.24
CA ASN A 6 -5.84 -7.66 -3.23
C ASN A 6 -6.56 -7.71 -1.88
N ALA A 7 -7.89 -7.59 -1.92
CA ALA A 7 -8.73 -7.52 -0.71
C ALA A 7 -8.66 -8.78 0.15
N ASP A 8 -8.66 -9.95 -0.46
CA ASP A 8 -8.63 -11.23 0.26
C ASP A 8 -7.30 -11.42 0.99
N ASP A 9 -6.20 -11.06 0.36
CA ASP A 9 -4.88 -11.15 0.95
C ASP A 9 -4.73 -10.17 2.14
N ILE A 10 -5.24 -8.94 1.99
CA ILE A 10 -5.29 -7.96 3.09
C ILE A 10 -6.15 -8.50 4.24
N GLY A 11 -7.32 -9.01 3.93
CA GLY A 11 -8.22 -9.59 4.93
C GLY A 11 -7.57 -10.72 5.70
N ALA A 12 -6.86 -11.61 5.03
CA ALA A 12 -6.12 -12.70 5.66
C ALA A 12 -4.98 -12.20 6.57
N ALA A 13 -4.26 -11.17 6.13
CA ALA A 13 -3.18 -10.56 6.93
C ALA A 13 -3.73 -9.91 8.21
N TYR A 14 -4.84 -9.19 8.13
CA TYR A 14 -5.49 -8.64 9.31
C TYR A 14 -6.09 -9.72 10.22
N ALA A 15 -6.73 -10.73 9.66
CA ALA A 15 -7.29 -11.84 10.43
C ALA A 15 -6.22 -12.62 11.22
N ALA A 16 -5.00 -12.68 10.72
CA ALA A 16 -3.88 -13.35 11.39
C ALA A 16 -3.57 -12.76 12.78
N GLN A 17 -3.92 -11.50 13.02
CA GLN A 17 -3.72 -10.82 14.32
C GLN A 17 -4.65 -11.36 15.42
N PHE A 18 -5.71 -12.06 15.05
CA PHE A 18 -6.78 -12.47 15.95
C PHE A 18 -6.85 -13.99 16.16
N ARG A 19 -5.71 -14.67 16.07
CA ARG A 19 -5.59 -16.13 16.23
C ARG A 19 -5.15 -16.56 17.63
N GLY A 20 -5.38 -15.75 18.66
CA GLY A 20 -4.98 -16.06 20.02
C GLY A 20 -3.46 -16.17 20.14
N LYS A 21 -2.98 -17.27 20.71
CA LYS A 21 -1.54 -17.53 20.87
C LYS A 21 -0.79 -17.74 19.55
N ASP A 22 -1.51 -18.06 18.48
CA ASP A 22 -0.96 -18.25 17.13
C ASP A 22 -1.09 -16.97 16.28
N ALA A 23 -1.45 -15.85 16.90
CA ALA A 23 -1.60 -14.58 16.22
C ALA A 23 -0.26 -14.08 15.66
N VAL A 24 -0.32 -13.54 14.45
CA VAL A 24 0.83 -12.92 13.77
C VAL A 24 0.45 -11.50 13.36
N VAL A 25 1.29 -10.55 13.72
CA VAL A 25 1.14 -9.13 13.32
C VAL A 25 2.22 -8.81 12.29
N TYR A 26 1.79 -8.61 11.05
CA TYR A 26 2.71 -8.28 9.96
C TYR A 26 3.05 -6.80 9.92
N ASP A 27 2.13 -5.96 10.34
CA ASP A 27 2.31 -4.51 10.31
C ASP A 27 1.96 -3.90 11.66
N ARG A 28 2.98 -3.45 12.37
CA ARG A 28 2.80 -2.78 13.65
C ARG A 28 2.14 -1.40 13.53
N MET A 29 2.09 -0.83 12.33
CA MET A 29 1.40 0.44 12.10
C MET A 29 -0.10 0.36 12.31
N SER A 30 -0.69 -0.81 12.17
CA SER A 30 -2.12 -0.98 12.44
C SER A 30 -2.46 -0.74 13.92
N ASN A 31 -1.46 -0.82 14.78
CA ASN A 31 -1.58 -0.60 16.22
C ASN A 31 -1.00 0.74 16.68
N ASP A 32 -0.36 1.45 15.78
CA ASP A 32 0.25 2.75 16.04
C ASP A 32 -0.62 3.84 15.38
N PRO A 33 -1.44 4.55 16.14
CA PRO A 33 -2.41 5.49 15.56
C PRO A 33 -1.77 6.71 14.89
N VAL A 34 -0.47 6.90 15.04
CA VAL A 34 0.23 8.04 14.47
C VAL A 34 1.65 7.64 14.07
N ILE A 35 2.03 7.94 12.83
CA ILE A 35 3.45 8.04 12.48
C ILE A 35 4.02 9.12 13.40
N SER A 36 4.80 8.74 14.38
CA SER A 36 5.36 9.74 15.29
C SER A 36 6.28 10.67 14.48
N ILE A 37 6.21 11.94 14.80
CA ILE A 37 7.15 12.93 14.25
C ILE A 37 8.59 12.48 14.46
N ASP A 38 8.86 11.75 15.52
CA ASP A 38 10.17 11.15 15.82
C ASP A 38 10.63 10.13 14.78
N ASP A 39 9.73 9.31 14.25
CA ASP A 39 10.08 8.35 13.18
C ASP A 39 10.41 9.07 11.88
N TYR A 40 9.71 10.16 11.59
CA TYR A 40 10.02 11.03 10.45
C TYR A 40 11.40 11.71 10.62
N HIS A 41 11.68 12.24 11.80
CA HIS A 41 12.96 12.91 12.09
C HIS A 41 14.14 11.93 12.13
N LYS A 42 13.91 10.66 12.41
CA LYS A 42 14.94 9.62 12.38
C LYS A 42 15.16 9.04 10.98
N GLY A 43 14.49 9.58 9.96
CA GLY A 43 14.63 9.14 8.59
C GLY A 43 14.11 7.73 8.33
N ARG A 44 13.24 7.22 9.18
CA ARG A 44 12.63 5.91 8.99
C ARG A 44 11.47 6.03 8.02
N MET A 45 11.74 5.77 6.77
CA MET A 45 10.69 5.56 5.78
C MET A 45 10.25 4.10 5.83
N ARG A 46 8.94 3.88 5.84
CA ARG A 46 8.40 2.53 5.69
C ARG A 46 8.21 2.24 4.22
N LEU A 47 8.99 1.29 3.76
CA LEU A 47 8.98 0.81 2.39
C LEU A 47 8.77 -0.70 2.42
N ASP A 48 7.87 -1.16 1.57
CA ASP A 48 7.70 -2.58 1.32
C ASP A 48 8.31 -2.92 -0.04
N TYR A 49 9.01 -4.03 -0.14
CA TYR A 49 9.52 -4.48 -1.44
C TYR A 49 8.36 -4.96 -2.32
N VAL A 50 8.45 -4.64 -3.60
CA VAL A 50 7.58 -5.21 -4.62
C VAL A 50 8.32 -6.31 -5.34
N LEU A 51 7.66 -7.46 -5.47
CA LEU A 51 8.22 -8.66 -6.07
C LEU A 51 7.49 -9.01 -7.37
N LYS A 52 8.22 -9.57 -8.31
CA LYS A 52 7.67 -10.24 -9.49
C LYS A 52 8.43 -11.55 -9.65
N ASP A 53 7.69 -12.67 -9.66
CA ASP A 53 8.28 -14.01 -9.74
C ASP A 53 9.39 -14.25 -8.70
N GLY A 54 9.19 -13.73 -7.48
CA GLY A 54 10.11 -13.86 -6.36
C GLY A 54 11.30 -12.90 -6.36
N GLU A 55 11.46 -12.07 -7.37
CA GLU A 55 12.55 -11.08 -7.47
C GLU A 55 12.08 -9.68 -7.12
N LYS A 56 12.94 -8.90 -6.47
CA LYS A 56 12.69 -7.51 -6.13
C LYS A 56 12.69 -6.66 -7.41
N VAL A 57 11.57 -6.03 -7.69
CA VAL A 57 11.36 -5.20 -8.89
C VAL A 57 10.96 -3.77 -8.56
N GLY A 58 10.85 -3.45 -7.29
CA GLY A 58 10.47 -2.11 -6.88
C GLY A 58 10.20 -2.00 -5.39
N ILE A 59 9.67 -0.86 -5.01
CA ILE A 59 9.26 -0.52 -3.65
C ILE A 59 7.90 0.13 -3.64
N ALA A 60 7.14 -0.12 -2.59
CA ALA A 60 5.83 0.49 -2.33
C ALA A 60 5.87 1.32 -1.05
N THR A 61 5.16 2.42 -1.03
CA THR A 61 5.04 3.31 0.13
C THR A 61 3.68 4.00 0.14
N GLY A 62 3.35 4.65 1.24
CA GLY A 62 2.15 5.45 1.35
C GLY A 62 0.85 4.65 1.25
N ARG A 63 0.86 3.43 1.79
CA ARG A 63 -0.34 2.59 1.82
C ARG A 63 -1.49 3.27 2.52
N THR A 64 -2.64 3.30 1.87
CA THR A 64 -3.85 3.92 2.42
C THR A 64 -5.11 3.25 1.90
N PRO A 65 -6.15 3.12 2.74
CA PRO A 65 -7.45 2.73 2.24
C PRO A 65 -8.08 3.86 1.41
N ALA A 66 -8.53 3.54 0.22
CA ALA A 66 -9.32 4.41 -0.64
C ALA A 66 -10.80 4.03 -0.45
N PHE A 67 -11.45 4.64 0.53
CA PHE A 67 -12.77 4.22 0.98
C PHE A 67 -13.87 4.41 -0.07
N LEU A 68 -13.75 5.43 -0.91
CA LEU A 68 -14.75 5.69 -1.95
C LEU A 68 -14.71 4.62 -3.04
N GLU A 69 -13.52 4.12 -3.35
CA GLU A 69 -13.31 3.05 -4.33
C GLU A 69 -13.39 1.66 -3.71
N GLY A 70 -13.40 1.57 -2.38
CA GLY A 70 -13.47 0.31 -1.66
C GLY A 70 -12.22 -0.55 -1.81
N THR A 71 -11.05 0.06 -1.91
CA THR A 71 -9.78 -0.63 -2.12
C THR A 71 -8.67 -0.06 -1.26
N MET A 72 -7.58 -0.79 -1.13
CA MET A 72 -6.35 -0.30 -0.54
C MET A 72 -5.35 -0.02 -1.66
N ILE A 73 -4.71 1.13 -1.62
CA ILE A 73 -3.73 1.55 -2.61
C ILE A 73 -2.41 1.94 -1.95
N SER A 74 -1.35 1.90 -2.73
CA SER A 74 -0.06 2.48 -2.38
C SER A 74 0.58 3.13 -3.59
N LEU A 75 1.55 4.01 -3.35
CA LEU A 75 2.47 4.44 -4.39
C LEU A 75 3.52 3.36 -4.61
N ALA A 76 4.10 3.31 -5.80
CA ALA A 76 5.16 2.38 -6.10
C ALA A 76 6.15 2.93 -7.11
N TRP A 77 7.42 2.62 -6.89
CA TRP A 77 8.49 2.72 -7.88
C TRP A 77 8.78 1.32 -8.37
N LEU A 78 8.62 1.09 -9.65
CA LEU A 78 8.79 -0.21 -10.29
C LEU A 78 9.80 -0.13 -11.41
N ASP A 79 10.42 -1.26 -11.70
CA ASP A 79 11.17 -1.40 -12.93
C ASP A 79 10.32 -0.97 -14.12
N ARG A 80 10.90 -0.20 -15.02
CA ARG A 80 10.17 0.51 -16.07
C ARG A 80 9.27 -0.39 -16.91
N HIS A 81 9.73 -1.59 -17.22
CA HIS A 81 8.99 -2.53 -18.05
C HIS A 81 7.76 -3.13 -17.34
N LEU A 82 7.70 -3.05 -16.00
CA LEU A 82 6.57 -3.51 -15.20
C LEU A 82 5.59 -2.39 -14.83
N ALA A 83 5.97 -1.14 -15.05
CA ALA A 83 5.14 0.03 -14.74
C ALA A 83 4.03 0.23 -15.78
N VAL A 84 3.26 -0.81 -16.05
CA VAL A 84 2.16 -0.86 -17.02
C VAL A 84 0.90 -1.27 -16.30
N GLU A 85 -0.19 -0.52 -16.48
CA GLU A 85 -1.48 -0.83 -15.88
C GLU A 85 -1.91 -2.27 -16.18
N GLY A 86 -2.41 -2.94 -15.15
CA GLY A 86 -2.83 -4.34 -15.25
C GLY A 86 -1.74 -5.35 -14.93
N THR A 87 -0.50 -4.93 -14.77
CA THR A 87 0.60 -5.84 -14.38
C THR A 87 0.37 -6.36 -12.97
N GLU A 88 0.44 -7.66 -12.79
CA GLU A 88 0.34 -8.29 -11.48
C GLU A 88 1.70 -8.37 -10.82
N VAL A 89 1.76 -7.92 -9.57
CA VAL A 89 2.96 -7.96 -8.73
C VAL A 89 2.56 -8.42 -7.33
N THR A 90 3.56 -8.59 -6.46
CA THR A 90 3.34 -8.94 -5.06
C THR A 90 4.05 -7.92 -4.18
N VAL A 91 3.38 -7.45 -3.15
CA VAL A 91 3.99 -6.59 -2.13
C VAL A 91 4.39 -7.45 -0.95
N LEU A 92 5.63 -7.37 -0.53
CA LEU A 92 6.12 -8.03 0.67
C LEU A 92 5.84 -7.13 1.87
N TRP A 93 4.68 -7.33 2.48
CA TRP A 93 4.20 -6.50 3.57
C TRP A 93 4.78 -6.94 4.91
N GLY A 94 5.35 -6.00 5.62
CA GLY A 94 5.94 -6.18 6.94
C GLY A 94 7.39 -5.72 6.99
N ASP A 95 7.84 -5.36 8.19
CA ASP A 95 9.21 -4.88 8.39
C ASP A 95 10.24 -6.01 8.22
N VAL A 96 11.40 -5.68 7.68
CA VAL A 96 12.53 -6.61 7.58
C VAL A 96 12.95 -7.08 8.98
N GLY A 97 13.11 -8.38 9.16
CA GLY A 97 13.43 -9.00 10.46
C GLY A 97 12.20 -9.28 11.34
N HIS A 98 11.01 -8.93 10.90
CA HIS A 98 9.74 -9.24 11.51
C HIS A 98 8.92 -10.15 10.58
N PRO A 99 7.79 -10.69 11.03
CA PRO A 99 6.92 -11.47 10.15
C PRO A 99 6.50 -10.65 8.94
N GLN A 100 6.63 -11.24 7.75
CA GLN A 100 6.23 -10.64 6.48
C GLN A 100 5.25 -11.55 5.75
N VAL A 101 4.37 -10.97 4.95
CA VAL A 101 3.40 -11.69 4.14
C VAL A 101 3.34 -11.09 2.75
N GLU A 102 3.16 -11.93 1.75
CA GLU A 102 2.99 -11.51 0.38
C GLU A 102 1.52 -11.14 0.13
N ILE A 103 1.30 -9.92 -0.39
CA ILE A 103 0.00 -9.41 -0.78
C ILE A 103 0.02 -9.20 -2.29
N ARG A 104 -0.86 -9.87 -3.00
CA ARG A 104 -1.03 -9.64 -4.44
C ARG A 104 -1.50 -8.20 -4.68
N ALA A 105 -1.01 -7.61 -5.75
CA ALA A 105 -1.38 -6.27 -6.16
C ALA A 105 -1.37 -6.14 -7.68
N THR A 106 -2.13 -5.18 -8.18
CA THR A 106 -2.19 -4.87 -9.61
C THR A 106 -1.72 -3.45 -9.84
N VAL A 107 -0.86 -3.24 -10.81
CA VAL A 107 -0.41 -1.91 -11.20
C VAL A 107 -1.59 -1.13 -11.78
N ALA A 108 -1.82 0.05 -11.24
CA ALA A 108 -2.87 0.97 -11.65
C ALA A 108 -2.26 2.31 -12.08
N ARG A 109 -3.09 3.14 -12.67
CA ARG A 109 -2.66 4.46 -13.14
C ARG A 109 -2.16 5.36 -12.00
N PHE A 110 -1.30 6.28 -12.34
CA PHE A 110 -0.89 7.39 -11.48
C PHE A 110 -1.11 8.73 -12.22
N PRO A 111 -1.83 9.67 -11.63
CA PRO A 111 -2.52 9.56 -10.35
C PRO A 111 -3.68 8.58 -10.41
N TYR A 112 -3.95 7.91 -9.29
CA TYR A 112 -4.99 6.88 -9.21
C TYR A 112 -6.38 7.42 -9.52
N TYR A 113 -6.71 8.55 -8.91
CA TYR A 113 -7.98 9.23 -9.09
C TYR A 113 -7.83 10.39 -10.07
N ASP A 114 -8.50 10.29 -11.22
CA ASP A 114 -8.49 11.29 -12.28
C ASP A 114 -9.92 11.50 -12.84
N GLY A 115 -10.90 11.45 -11.96
CA GLY A 115 -12.30 11.70 -12.28
C GLY A 115 -12.64 13.19 -12.34
N GLU A 116 -13.86 13.48 -12.71
CA GLU A 116 -14.40 14.85 -12.80
C GLU A 116 -14.19 15.61 -11.49
N PHE A 117 -14.38 14.97 -10.35
CA PHE A 117 -14.22 15.57 -9.04
C PHE A 117 -12.83 16.16 -8.81
N ARG A 118 -11.77 15.45 -9.24
CA ARG A 118 -10.39 15.93 -9.10
C ARG A 118 -10.11 17.15 -9.98
N ASN A 119 -10.74 17.18 -11.16
CA ASN A 119 -10.52 18.22 -12.16
C ASN A 119 -11.59 19.31 -12.11
N GLU A 120 -12.52 19.22 -11.20
CA GLU A 120 -13.57 20.21 -11.02
C GLU A 120 -12.98 21.55 -10.57
N LYS A 121 -13.36 22.61 -11.27
CA LYS A 121 -13.00 23.96 -10.85
C LYS A 121 -13.94 24.41 -9.74
N LEU A 122 -13.37 24.65 -8.58
CA LEU A 122 -14.13 25.17 -7.45
C LEU A 122 -14.43 26.66 -7.68
N ASP A 123 -15.70 27.00 -7.70
CA ASP A 123 -16.12 28.41 -7.70
C ASP A 123 -16.17 28.92 -6.26
N VAL A 124 -15.10 29.61 -5.86
CA VAL A 124 -14.98 30.14 -4.48
C VAL A 124 -15.88 31.35 -4.22
N THR A 125 -16.50 31.92 -5.25
CA THR A 125 -17.40 33.06 -5.08
C THR A 125 -18.77 32.66 -4.55
N THR A 126 -19.11 31.39 -4.63
CA THR A 126 -20.40 30.83 -4.14
C THR A 126 -20.30 30.14 -2.78
N LEU A 127 -19.13 30.17 -2.16
CA LEU A 127 -18.90 29.56 -0.85
C LEU A 127 -19.38 30.43 0.29
#